data_0308d55964b053462a79c742f79bf915
#
_entry.id   0308d55964b053462a79c742f79bf915
#
_cell.length_a   1.000
_cell.length_b   1.000
_cell.length_c   1.000
_cell.angle_alpha   90.00
_cell.angle_beta   90.00
_cell.angle_gamma   90.00
#
_symmetry.space_group_name_H-M   'P 1'
#
loop_
_entity.id
_entity.type
_entity.pdbx_description
1 polymer ?
#
loop_
_entity_poly.entity_id
_entity_poly.type
_entity_poly.pdbx_seq_one_letter_code
_entity_poly.pdbx_strand_id
1 'polypeptide(L)'
;HDAPIIAIATAPGRGAVGIVRVSGKNLSELVQALCGRHLKPREATYLPIADAHGAPIDHVLALYFAGPHSYTGEDVLELQAHGGPVVLQLLLARCLAVAETQNAQTQTLLPGLRLAQPGEFTQRAFLNHKLDLAQAEAVADLIDASTEAAARSASRSLAGAFSHEIHQLRDALIHLRMLVEATLDFPEEDIDFLKQADAQGQLTRLQEHLTRVMQKTRQGALLREGIRVVIAGQPNAGKSSLLNALAGAELAIVTPIAGTTRDVVQQTIQIEGVPLHVVDTAGLRDHPDVDEVERIGIARAWDQIGQADAVLFLHDLTRQNDKGYRDADALIQDALQNRVAAHVPVLHLWNKADAHATEGSTESNATHALTLFQLRRPGAPDLYRLEVDDLGDVALDRHQPVDVQHPRGEQVVGAVGGGQRQRTLRAAEEERHQ
;
A
#
# COMPACT_ATOMS: atom_id res chain seq x y z
N HIS A 1 16.85 19.88 15.51
CA HIS A 1 15.62 19.12 15.84
C HIS A 1 14.80 19.71 17.00
N ASP A 2 15.33 20.71 17.74
CA ASP A 2 14.67 21.28 18.92
C ASP A 2 13.69 22.44 18.61
N ALA A 3 13.68 22.97 17.41
CA ALA A 3 12.77 24.06 17.04
C ALA A 3 11.32 23.58 17.02
N PRO A 4 10.36 24.34 17.59
CA PRO A 4 8.95 23.98 17.52
C PRO A 4 8.44 24.00 16.08
N ILE A 5 7.44 23.17 15.81
CA ILE A 5 6.89 22.99 14.47
C ILE A 5 5.37 23.17 14.43
N ILE A 6 4.87 23.60 13.29
CA ILE A 6 3.45 23.78 13.04
C ILE A 6 3.08 23.25 11.64
N ALA A 7 1.91 22.62 11.49
CA ALA A 7 1.35 22.28 10.21
C ALA A 7 -0.18 22.20 10.24
N ILE A 8 -0.79 22.26 9.05
CA ILE A 8 -2.15 21.76 8.83
C ILE A 8 -2.05 20.23 8.78
N ALA A 9 -2.66 19.56 9.75
CA ALA A 9 -2.54 18.11 9.96
C ALA A 9 -3.60 17.29 9.21
N THR A 10 -4.59 17.91 8.60
CA THR A 10 -5.62 17.28 7.77
C THR A 10 -5.25 17.32 6.30
N ALA A 11 -5.81 16.37 5.53
CA ALA A 11 -5.59 16.33 4.08
C ALA A 11 -5.98 17.66 3.39
N PRO A 12 -5.29 18.05 2.31
CA PRO A 12 -5.63 19.25 1.55
C PRO A 12 -7.02 19.13 0.90
N GLY A 13 -7.73 20.25 0.82
CA GLY A 13 -9.06 20.31 0.20
C GLY A 13 -10.08 21.02 1.08
N ARG A 14 -11.36 20.88 0.75
CA ARG A 14 -12.49 21.42 1.53
C ARG A 14 -13.10 20.30 2.36
N GLY A 15 -13.12 20.46 3.66
CA GLY A 15 -13.73 19.53 4.60
C GLY A 15 -14.60 20.25 5.63
N ALA A 16 -15.39 19.51 6.38
CA ALA A 16 -16.14 20.10 7.51
C ALA A 16 -15.20 20.52 8.64
N VAL A 17 -14.12 19.75 8.88
CA VAL A 17 -13.13 20.01 9.92
C VAL A 17 -11.73 20.04 9.32
N GLY A 18 -10.90 20.96 9.81
CA GLY A 18 -9.46 21.02 9.55
C GLY A 18 -8.71 21.23 10.84
N ILE A 19 -7.49 20.72 10.94
CA ILE A 19 -6.68 20.74 12.15
C ILE A 19 -5.36 21.45 11.87
N VAL A 20 -5.07 22.48 12.66
CA VAL A 20 -3.73 23.07 12.77
C VAL A 20 -3.09 22.50 14.03
N ARG A 21 -1.90 21.93 13.89
CA ARG A 21 -1.17 21.28 14.99
C ARG A 21 0.19 21.95 15.20
N VAL A 22 0.48 22.27 16.44
CA VAL A 22 1.79 22.77 16.90
C VAL A 22 2.42 21.72 17.81
N SER A 23 3.72 21.47 17.69
CA SER A 23 4.51 20.64 18.62
C SER A 23 5.79 21.36 18.99
N GLY A 24 6.16 21.30 20.26
CA GLY A 24 7.39 21.89 20.79
C GLY A 24 7.45 21.82 22.32
N LYS A 25 8.59 22.22 22.86
CA LYS A 25 8.77 22.33 24.31
C LYS A 25 8.11 23.62 24.82
N ASN A 26 7.39 23.53 25.94
CA ASN A 26 6.81 24.70 26.65
C ASN A 26 5.84 25.54 25.77
N LEU A 27 4.77 24.94 25.28
CA LEU A 27 3.74 25.68 24.51
C LEU A 27 2.79 26.51 25.37
N SER A 28 2.90 26.50 26.71
CA SER A 28 1.91 27.09 27.61
C SER A 28 1.70 28.59 27.40
N GLU A 29 2.75 29.36 27.12
CA GLU A 29 2.64 30.82 26.85
C GLU A 29 1.98 31.08 25.49
N LEU A 30 2.33 30.31 24.45
CA LEU A 30 1.67 30.38 23.15
C LEU A 30 0.19 30.05 23.28
N VAL A 31 -0.17 28.99 24.01
CA VAL A 31 -1.56 28.57 24.27
C VAL A 31 -2.33 29.68 24.94
N GLN A 32 -1.77 30.29 25.99
CA GLN A 32 -2.42 31.39 26.69
C GLN A 32 -2.63 32.62 25.80
N ALA A 33 -1.65 32.96 24.97
CA ALA A 33 -1.71 34.11 24.08
C ALA A 33 -2.73 33.89 22.94
N LEU A 34 -2.81 32.69 22.38
CA LEU A 34 -3.76 32.36 21.31
C LEU A 34 -5.19 32.18 21.82
N CYS A 35 -5.36 31.48 22.96
CA CYS A 35 -6.66 31.06 23.46
C CYS A 35 -7.22 32.02 24.54
N GLY A 36 -6.45 33.04 24.94
CA GLY A 36 -6.81 33.98 26.01
C GLY A 36 -6.84 33.37 27.40
N ARG A 37 -6.48 32.09 27.55
CA ARG A 37 -6.47 31.35 28.82
C ARG A 37 -5.63 30.08 28.73
N HIS A 38 -5.26 29.56 29.90
CA HIS A 38 -4.67 28.24 29.99
C HIS A 38 -5.70 27.15 29.62
N LEU A 39 -5.28 26.17 28.84
CA LEU A 39 -6.06 24.99 28.53
C LEU A 39 -5.71 23.86 29.48
N LYS A 40 -6.69 23.14 29.94
CA LYS A 40 -6.49 21.94 30.74
C LYS A 40 -6.09 20.79 29.79
N PRO A 41 -5.01 20.06 30.10
CA PRO A 41 -4.56 18.99 29.25
C PRO A 41 -5.65 17.94 28.97
N ARG A 42 -5.78 17.55 27.69
CA ARG A 42 -6.74 16.54 27.18
C ARG A 42 -8.22 16.90 27.39
N GLU A 43 -8.52 18.17 27.65
CA GLU A 43 -9.87 18.68 27.70
C GLU A 43 -10.17 19.54 26.48
N ALA A 44 -11.23 19.21 25.76
CA ALA A 44 -11.65 19.95 24.58
C ALA A 44 -12.28 21.28 25.02
N THR A 45 -11.76 22.39 24.53
CA THR A 45 -12.23 23.72 24.87
C THR A 45 -12.69 24.45 23.61
N TYR A 46 -13.99 24.81 23.55
CA TYR A 46 -14.54 25.60 22.44
C TYR A 46 -14.31 27.08 22.71
N LEU A 47 -13.67 27.77 21.76
CA LEU A 47 -13.34 29.18 21.89
C LEU A 47 -13.08 29.86 20.54
N PRO A 48 -13.25 31.20 20.43
CA PRO A 48 -12.85 31.92 19.23
C PRO A 48 -11.35 32.13 19.20
N ILE A 49 -10.77 32.05 17.99
CA ILE A 49 -9.41 32.57 17.70
C ILE A 49 -9.58 33.85 16.88
N ALA A 50 -8.95 34.91 17.36
CA ALA A 50 -9.00 36.22 16.70
C ALA A 50 -7.68 36.55 15.99
N ASP A 51 -7.76 37.39 14.97
CA ASP A 51 -6.61 37.95 14.30
C ASP A 51 -5.87 39.02 15.14
N ALA A 52 -4.89 39.72 14.56
CA ALA A 52 -4.13 40.76 15.25
C ALA A 52 -4.97 42.01 15.60
N HIS A 53 -6.12 42.19 14.96
CA HIS A 53 -7.02 43.32 15.17
C HIS A 53 -8.20 43.00 16.07
N GLY A 54 -8.26 41.75 16.57
CA GLY A 54 -9.34 41.27 17.41
C GLY A 54 -10.57 40.75 16.64
N ALA A 55 -10.53 40.70 15.30
CA ALA A 55 -11.61 40.12 14.52
C ALA A 55 -11.54 38.57 14.57
N PRO A 56 -12.67 37.87 14.74
CA PRO A 56 -12.66 36.41 14.83
C PRO A 56 -12.27 35.80 13.48
N ILE A 57 -11.27 34.90 13.51
CA ILE A 57 -10.90 34.05 12.37
C ILE A 57 -11.87 32.88 12.29
N ASP A 58 -12.04 32.17 13.41
CA ASP A 58 -12.95 31.03 13.54
C ASP A 58 -13.21 30.70 15.00
N HIS A 59 -14.26 29.89 15.24
CA HIS A 59 -14.49 29.24 16.52
C HIS A 59 -13.95 27.82 16.44
N VAL A 60 -12.95 27.52 17.27
CA VAL A 60 -12.22 26.25 17.23
C VAL A 60 -12.49 25.39 18.47
N LEU A 61 -12.31 24.09 18.31
CA LEU A 61 -12.15 23.19 19.43
C LEU A 61 -10.65 23.02 19.68
N ALA A 62 -10.13 23.66 20.73
CA ALA A 62 -8.73 23.60 21.10
C ALA A 62 -8.47 22.43 22.05
N LEU A 63 -7.41 21.67 21.77
CA LEU A 63 -6.92 20.55 22.56
C LEU A 63 -5.44 20.75 22.86
N TYR A 64 -5.07 20.67 24.14
CA TYR A 64 -3.69 20.72 24.58
C TYR A 64 -3.26 19.39 25.19
N PHE A 65 -2.10 18.90 24.77
CA PHE A 65 -1.48 17.68 25.26
C PHE A 65 -0.13 18.03 25.85
N ALA A 66 0.00 17.90 27.16
CA ALA A 66 1.26 18.14 27.84
C ALA A 66 2.22 16.97 27.61
N GLY A 67 3.47 17.29 27.31
CA GLY A 67 4.55 16.28 27.25
C GLY A 67 4.78 15.59 28.60
N PRO A 68 5.20 14.32 28.63
CA PRO A 68 5.46 13.42 27.51
C PRO A 68 4.19 12.68 26.98
N HIS A 69 3.00 13.01 27.45
CA HIS A 69 1.75 12.30 27.14
C HIS A 69 1.04 12.87 25.89
N SER A 70 1.80 13.06 24.82
CA SER A 70 1.35 13.53 23.52
C SER A 70 1.81 12.58 22.41
N TYR A 71 1.44 12.88 21.17
CA TYR A 71 1.88 12.11 19.99
C TYR A 71 3.38 12.18 19.78
N THR A 72 3.96 13.39 19.83
CA THR A 72 5.39 13.63 19.62
C THR A 72 6.25 13.41 20.87
N GLY A 73 5.64 13.28 22.06
CA GLY A 73 6.33 13.30 23.34
C GLY A 73 6.69 14.72 23.84
N GLU A 74 6.46 15.75 23.03
CA GLU A 74 6.56 17.17 23.39
C GLU A 74 5.17 17.71 23.77
N ASP A 75 5.07 18.99 24.15
CA ASP A 75 3.76 19.62 24.20
C ASP A 75 3.14 19.70 22.81
N VAL A 76 1.83 19.44 22.69
CA VAL A 76 1.09 19.53 21.44
C VAL A 76 -0.18 20.35 21.65
N LEU A 77 -0.39 21.33 20.76
CA LEU A 77 -1.65 22.06 20.63
C LEU A 77 -2.32 21.69 19.30
N GLU A 78 -3.58 21.32 19.37
CA GLU A 78 -4.43 21.16 18.19
C GLU A 78 -5.58 22.16 18.22
N LEU A 79 -5.74 22.85 17.10
CA LEU A 79 -6.86 23.75 16.83
C LEU A 79 -7.71 23.11 15.74
N GLN A 80 -8.85 22.54 16.12
CA GLN A 80 -9.80 21.95 15.19
C GLN A 80 -10.79 23.04 14.78
N ALA A 81 -10.71 23.44 13.53
CA ALA A 81 -11.45 24.54 12.93
C ALA A 81 -12.35 24.04 11.79
N HIS A 82 -13.09 24.94 11.14
CA HIS A 82 -13.73 24.61 9.88
C HIS A 82 -12.67 24.36 8.79
N GLY A 83 -12.87 23.29 8.02
CA GLY A 83 -11.88 22.75 7.06
C GLY A 83 -11.78 23.53 5.75
N GLY A 84 -12.02 24.82 5.78
CA GLY A 84 -11.77 25.71 4.63
C GLY A 84 -10.27 26.04 4.50
N PRO A 85 -9.64 25.86 3.32
CA PRO A 85 -8.21 26.11 3.16
C PRO A 85 -7.75 27.50 3.61
N VAL A 86 -8.58 28.52 3.36
CA VAL A 86 -8.28 29.90 3.74
C VAL A 86 -8.30 30.06 5.27
N VAL A 87 -9.29 29.48 5.95
CA VAL A 87 -9.41 29.54 7.41
C VAL A 87 -8.20 28.87 8.07
N LEU A 88 -7.79 27.71 7.58
CA LEU A 88 -6.64 26.99 8.11
C LEU A 88 -5.32 27.74 7.88
N GLN A 89 -5.16 28.42 6.73
CA GLN A 89 -4.01 29.27 6.48
C GLN A 89 -3.98 30.52 7.39
N LEU A 90 -5.14 31.13 7.66
CA LEU A 90 -5.23 32.26 8.59
C LEU A 90 -4.87 31.84 10.01
N LEU A 91 -5.35 30.66 10.47
CA LEU A 91 -5.01 30.12 11.78
C LEU A 91 -3.52 29.79 11.89
N LEU A 92 -2.96 29.17 10.87
CA LEU A 92 -1.53 28.86 10.82
C LEU A 92 -0.69 30.13 10.87
N ALA A 93 -1.01 31.14 10.05
CA ALA A 93 -0.35 32.45 10.06
C ALA A 93 -0.50 33.15 11.42
N ARG A 94 -1.66 33.05 12.05
CA ARG A 94 -1.89 33.61 13.39
C ARG A 94 -1.02 32.94 14.45
N CYS A 95 -0.88 31.62 14.43
CA CYS A 95 0.01 30.91 15.33
C CYS A 95 1.46 31.35 15.18
N LEU A 96 1.95 31.47 13.94
CA LEU A 96 3.30 31.95 13.65
C LEU A 96 3.51 33.39 14.16
N ALA A 97 2.56 34.28 13.88
CA ALA A 97 2.63 35.67 14.32
C ALA A 97 2.64 35.82 15.85
N VAL A 98 1.80 35.07 16.55
CA VAL A 98 1.76 35.08 18.03
C VAL A 98 3.03 34.50 18.61
N ALA A 99 3.59 33.46 18.02
CA ALA A 99 4.85 32.84 18.47
C ALA A 99 6.02 33.85 18.50
N GLU A 100 6.04 34.83 17.60
CA GLU A 100 7.06 35.88 17.51
C GLU A 100 6.81 37.06 18.45
N THR A 101 5.65 37.15 19.09
CA THR A 101 5.37 38.23 20.05
C THR A 101 6.19 38.05 21.34
N GLN A 102 6.41 39.16 22.06
CA GLN A 102 7.16 39.14 23.31
C GLN A 102 6.22 39.07 24.51
N ASN A 103 6.62 38.33 25.54
CA ASN A 103 5.96 38.31 26.84
C ASN A 103 6.36 39.57 27.69
N ALA A 104 5.85 39.69 28.91
CA ALA A 104 6.14 40.78 29.83
C ALA A 104 7.63 40.92 30.18
N GLN A 105 8.41 39.87 30.00
CA GLN A 105 9.85 39.82 30.23
C GLN A 105 10.67 40.08 28.94
N THR A 106 10.06 40.58 27.89
CA THR A 106 10.66 40.82 26.54
C THR A 106 11.27 39.59 25.87
N GLN A 107 10.80 38.40 26.26
CA GLN A 107 11.18 37.14 25.60
C GLN A 107 10.14 36.73 24.58
N THR A 108 10.58 36.23 23.43
CA THR A 108 9.70 35.67 22.40
C THR A 108 8.93 34.49 22.93
N LEU A 109 7.61 34.44 22.72
CA LEU A 109 6.72 33.41 23.30
C LEU A 109 7.12 31.98 22.87
N LEU A 110 7.45 31.79 21.59
CA LEU A 110 7.90 30.50 21.08
C LEU A 110 8.94 30.71 19.95
N PRO A 111 10.23 30.95 20.33
CA PRO A 111 11.25 31.27 19.36
C PRO A 111 11.50 30.13 18.39
N GLY A 112 11.64 30.45 17.12
CA GLY A 112 11.98 29.50 16.06
C GLY A 112 10.84 28.59 15.63
N LEU A 113 9.58 28.91 15.94
CA LEU A 113 8.43 28.18 15.40
C LEU A 113 8.45 28.26 13.86
N ARG A 114 8.43 27.10 13.21
CA ARG A 114 8.49 26.97 11.76
C ARG A 114 7.51 25.93 11.24
N LEU A 115 7.26 25.96 9.94
CA LEU A 115 6.52 24.90 9.27
C LEU A 115 7.23 23.56 9.44
N ALA A 116 6.45 22.54 9.72
CA ALA A 116 6.92 21.15 9.78
C ALA A 116 7.27 20.66 8.38
N GLN A 117 8.30 19.82 8.30
CA GLN A 117 8.57 19.02 7.11
C GLN A 117 7.59 17.84 7.03
N PRO A 118 7.32 17.28 5.83
CA PRO A 118 6.51 16.08 5.70
C PRO A 118 7.01 14.95 6.61
N GLY A 119 6.11 14.36 7.39
CA GLY A 119 6.43 13.28 8.33
C GLY A 119 7.11 13.70 9.64
N GLU A 120 7.44 14.99 9.86
CA GLU A 120 8.25 15.44 10.99
C GLU A 120 7.59 15.17 12.36
N PHE A 121 6.27 15.24 12.49
CA PHE A 121 5.59 14.88 13.74
C PHE A 121 5.83 13.40 14.11
N THR A 122 5.73 12.50 13.14
CA THR A 122 5.99 11.06 13.35
C THR A 122 7.47 10.80 13.60
N GLN A 123 8.36 11.50 12.91
CA GLN A 123 9.80 11.45 13.16
C GLN A 123 10.13 11.85 14.61
N ARG A 124 9.50 12.91 15.14
CA ARG A 124 9.69 13.31 16.55
C ARG A 124 9.14 12.27 17.52
N ALA A 125 7.99 11.67 17.20
CA ALA A 125 7.44 10.57 18.00
C ALA A 125 8.43 9.40 18.08
N PHE A 126 9.10 9.04 16.98
CA PHE A 126 10.16 8.04 16.96
C PHE A 126 11.38 8.47 17.79
N LEU A 127 11.91 9.68 17.59
CA LEU A 127 13.07 10.19 18.30
C LEU A 127 12.83 10.33 19.82
N ASN A 128 11.59 10.61 20.22
CA ASN A 128 11.18 10.71 21.62
C ASN A 128 10.67 9.37 22.18
N HIS A 129 10.97 8.24 21.52
CA HIS A 129 10.63 6.88 21.95
C HIS A 129 9.12 6.64 22.19
N LYS A 130 8.25 7.36 21.49
CA LYS A 130 6.79 7.15 21.51
C LYS A 130 6.37 6.03 20.57
N LEU A 131 7.09 5.90 19.48
CA LEU A 131 6.92 4.87 18.45
C LEU A 131 8.31 4.27 18.15
N ASP A 132 8.36 3.00 17.80
CA ASP A 132 9.52 2.44 17.14
C ASP A 132 9.49 2.69 15.62
N LEU A 133 10.55 2.29 14.90
CA LEU A 133 10.65 2.57 13.47
C LEU A 133 9.53 1.89 12.67
N ALA A 134 9.21 0.63 12.97
CA ALA A 134 8.16 -0.11 12.29
C ALA A 134 6.78 0.50 12.53
N GLN A 135 6.52 0.99 13.74
CA GLN A 135 5.29 1.71 14.07
C GLN A 135 5.23 3.08 13.36
N ALA A 136 6.35 3.80 13.26
CA ALA A 136 6.41 5.07 12.54
C ALA A 136 6.13 4.90 11.03
N GLU A 137 6.68 3.87 10.40
CA GLU A 137 6.39 3.50 9.02
C GLU A 137 4.92 3.08 8.84
N ALA A 138 4.38 2.31 9.79
CA ALA A 138 2.99 1.86 9.75
C ALA A 138 1.97 3.02 9.81
N VAL A 139 2.32 4.19 10.35
CA VAL A 139 1.46 5.39 10.28
C VAL A 139 1.29 5.85 8.83
N ALA A 140 2.36 5.91 8.05
CA ALA A 140 2.29 6.26 6.64
C ALA A 140 1.53 5.18 5.85
N ASP A 141 1.85 3.91 6.06
CA ASP A 141 1.17 2.79 5.42
C ASP A 141 -0.35 2.79 5.67
N LEU A 142 -0.77 3.17 6.89
CA LEU A 142 -2.19 3.25 7.23
C LEU A 142 -2.91 4.42 6.53
N ILE A 143 -2.22 5.54 6.34
CA ILE A 143 -2.75 6.71 5.61
C ILE A 143 -2.88 6.39 4.12
N ASP A 144 -1.89 5.71 3.54
CA ASP A 144 -1.80 5.41 2.12
C ASP A 144 -2.54 4.12 1.72
N ALA A 145 -3.09 3.37 2.70
CA ALA A 145 -3.76 2.11 2.46
C ALA A 145 -4.94 2.25 1.50
N SER A 146 -4.89 1.56 0.38
CA SER A 146 -5.94 1.56 -0.65
C SER A 146 -6.93 0.40 -0.53
N THR A 147 -6.64 -0.61 0.32
CA THR A 147 -7.51 -1.78 0.56
C THR A 147 -7.73 -2.01 2.05
N GLU A 148 -8.82 -2.69 2.40
CA GLU A 148 -9.10 -3.07 3.78
C GLU A 148 -7.99 -3.96 4.37
N ALA A 149 -7.47 -4.89 3.57
CA ALA A 149 -6.40 -5.79 3.98
C ALA A 149 -5.10 -5.01 4.28
N ALA A 150 -4.74 -4.01 3.44
CA ALA A 150 -3.61 -3.12 3.67
C ALA A 150 -3.79 -2.31 4.96
N ALA A 151 -4.96 -1.68 5.15
CA ALA A 151 -5.26 -0.91 6.36
C ALA A 151 -5.20 -1.77 7.63
N ARG A 152 -5.75 -2.99 7.60
CA ARG A 152 -5.67 -3.94 8.73
C ARG A 152 -4.23 -4.39 9.00
N SER A 153 -3.41 -4.58 7.95
CA SER A 153 -2.00 -4.95 8.09
C SER A 153 -1.20 -3.80 8.74
N ALA A 154 -1.35 -2.58 8.24
CA ALA A 154 -0.73 -1.38 8.80
C ALA A 154 -1.15 -1.14 10.27
N SER A 155 -2.45 -1.29 10.57
CA SER A 155 -2.98 -1.15 11.93
C SER A 155 -2.35 -2.17 12.90
N ARG A 156 -2.14 -3.43 12.49
CA ARG A 156 -1.44 -4.44 13.31
C ARG A 156 0.02 -4.07 13.55
N SER A 157 0.71 -3.56 12.53
CA SER A 157 2.10 -3.10 12.67
C SER A 157 2.19 -1.90 13.60
N LEU A 158 1.27 -0.94 13.48
CA LEU A 158 1.18 0.21 14.39
C LEU A 158 0.90 -0.21 15.84
N ALA A 159 0.11 -1.28 16.06
CA ALA A 159 -0.12 -1.87 17.38
C ALA A 159 1.11 -2.64 17.93
N GLY A 160 2.23 -2.70 17.20
CA GLY A 160 3.49 -3.29 17.62
C GLY A 160 3.63 -4.80 17.36
N ALA A 161 2.75 -5.41 16.56
CA ALA A 161 2.81 -6.84 16.29
C ALA A 161 4.13 -7.27 15.62
N PHE A 162 4.60 -6.48 14.63
CA PHE A 162 5.88 -6.74 13.97
C PHE A 162 7.06 -6.53 14.91
N SER A 163 7.06 -5.44 15.69
CA SER A 163 8.10 -5.14 16.67
C SER A 163 8.24 -6.24 17.71
N HIS A 164 7.12 -6.82 18.15
CA HIS A 164 7.12 -7.95 19.08
C HIS A 164 7.84 -9.18 18.51
N GLU A 165 7.55 -9.57 17.27
CA GLU A 165 8.23 -10.67 16.57
C GLU A 165 9.75 -10.44 16.48
N ILE A 166 10.16 -9.21 16.14
CA ILE A 166 11.59 -8.84 16.06
C ILE A 166 12.27 -8.87 17.43
N HIS A 167 11.59 -8.39 18.48
CA HIS A 167 12.12 -8.47 19.84
C HIS A 167 12.30 -9.91 20.31
N GLN A 168 11.35 -10.80 20.00
CA GLN A 168 11.49 -12.22 20.31
C GLN A 168 12.70 -12.86 19.60
N LEU A 169 12.91 -12.57 18.31
CA LEU A 169 14.09 -13.02 17.57
C LEU A 169 15.39 -12.49 18.20
N ARG A 170 15.43 -11.20 18.53
CA ARG A 170 16.58 -10.57 19.17
C ARG A 170 16.91 -11.25 20.50
N ASP A 171 15.90 -11.44 21.35
CA ASP A 171 16.12 -11.96 22.69
C ASP A 171 16.55 -13.45 22.64
N ALA A 172 16.01 -14.22 21.72
CA ALA A 172 16.44 -15.61 21.47
C ALA A 172 17.89 -15.64 20.93
N LEU A 173 18.28 -14.71 20.05
CA LEU A 173 19.66 -14.62 19.54
C LEU A 173 20.63 -14.21 20.64
N ILE A 174 20.26 -13.25 21.52
CA ILE A 174 21.09 -12.84 22.66
C ILE A 174 21.27 -14.03 23.60
N HIS A 175 20.21 -14.79 23.89
CA HIS A 175 20.30 -15.97 24.74
C HIS A 175 21.27 -17.03 24.16
N LEU A 176 21.14 -17.34 22.86
CA LEU A 176 22.03 -18.26 22.17
C LEU A 176 23.48 -17.77 22.20
N ARG A 177 23.72 -16.48 21.99
CA ARG A 177 25.04 -15.86 22.09
C ARG A 177 25.65 -16.04 23.48
N MET A 178 24.88 -15.80 24.54
CA MET A 178 25.34 -15.97 25.92
C MET A 178 25.79 -17.43 26.20
N LEU A 179 25.07 -18.43 25.66
CA LEU A 179 25.45 -19.83 25.80
C LEU A 179 26.80 -20.15 25.11
N VAL A 180 27.02 -19.57 23.93
CA VAL A 180 28.29 -19.74 23.20
C VAL A 180 29.42 -19.04 23.95
N GLU A 181 29.22 -17.79 24.40
CA GLU A 181 30.21 -17.01 25.16
C GLU A 181 30.58 -17.75 26.47
N ALA A 182 29.59 -18.27 27.21
CA ALA A 182 29.87 -19.03 28.44
C ALA A 182 30.76 -20.28 28.20
N THR A 183 30.57 -20.96 27.05
CA THR A 183 31.43 -22.12 26.69
C THR A 183 32.88 -21.68 26.37
N LEU A 184 33.07 -20.48 25.83
CA LEU A 184 34.39 -19.94 25.52
C LEU A 184 35.10 -19.39 26.76
N ASP A 185 34.35 -18.83 27.70
CA ASP A 185 34.89 -18.22 28.94
C ASP A 185 35.28 -19.27 29.98
N PHE A 186 34.64 -20.46 29.97
CA PHE A 186 34.88 -21.52 30.94
C PHE A 186 35.26 -22.82 30.24
N PRO A 187 36.39 -22.89 29.53
CA PRO A 187 36.78 -24.05 28.76
C PRO A 187 37.26 -25.24 29.62
N GLU A 188 37.53 -25.02 30.93
CA GLU A 188 38.02 -26.05 31.87
C GLU A 188 36.88 -26.78 32.61
N GLU A 189 35.62 -26.38 32.40
CA GLU A 189 34.48 -27.08 33.00
C GLU A 189 34.09 -28.27 32.13
N ASP A 190 33.98 -29.45 32.74
CA ASP A 190 33.54 -30.72 32.12
C ASP A 190 32.06 -30.66 31.63
N ILE A 191 31.41 -29.47 31.67
CA ILE A 191 30.03 -29.29 31.28
C ILE A 191 29.98 -28.74 29.86
N ASP A 192 29.44 -29.57 28.94
CA ASP A 192 29.11 -29.08 27.59
C ASP A 192 27.81 -28.27 27.62
N PHE A 193 27.95 -26.97 27.93
CA PHE A 193 26.82 -26.02 28.01
C PHE A 193 26.01 -25.98 26.73
N LEU A 194 26.65 -26.10 25.56
CA LEU A 194 25.96 -26.07 24.26
C LEU A 194 25.07 -27.26 24.08
N LYS A 195 25.56 -28.45 24.47
CA LYS A 195 24.79 -29.70 24.35
C LYS A 195 23.68 -29.77 25.38
N GLN A 196 23.96 -29.37 26.62
CA GLN A 196 22.99 -29.40 27.72
C GLN A 196 21.83 -28.42 27.48
N ALA A 197 22.10 -27.27 26.89
CA ALA A 197 21.11 -26.25 26.55
C ALA A 197 20.47 -26.48 25.17
N ASP A 198 20.76 -27.55 24.44
CA ASP A 198 20.27 -27.78 23.06
C ASP A 198 20.51 -26.56 22.13
N ALA A 199 21.72 -26.03 22.12
CA ALA A 199 22.07 -24.83 21.33
C ALA A 199 21.78 -25.02 19.84
N GLN A 200 22.03 -26.21 19.28
CA GLN A 200 21.71 -26.52 17.89
C GLN A 200 20.22 -26.51 17.63
N GLY A 201 19.39 -27.05 18.51
CA GLY A 201 17.95 -26.99 18.39
C GLY A 201 17.41 -25.56 18.57
N GLN A 202 18.04 -24.75 19.46
CA GLN A 202 17.70 -23.32 19.57
C GLN A 202 18.01 -22.55 18.29
N LEU A 203 19.16 -22.80 17.66
CA LEU A 203 19.53 -22.19 16.37
C LEU A 203 18.53 -22.57 15.27
N THR A 204 18.15 -23.84 15.20
CA THR A 204 17.15 -24.31 14.20
C THR A 204 15.80 -23.62 14.40
N ARG A 205 15.30 -23.57 15.64
CA ARG A 205 14.04 -22.86 15.96
C ARG A 205 14.11 -21.37 15.62
N LEU A 206 15.25 -20.73 15.84
CA LEU A 206 15.48 -19.31 15.51
C LEU A 206 15.47 -19.09 13.97
N GLN A 207 16.10 -19.98 13.20
CA GLN A 207 16.06 -19.96 11.74
C GLN A 207 14.65 -20.16 11.19
N GLU A 208 13.89 -21.10 11.73
CA GLU A 208 12.47 -21.30 11.37
C GLU A 208 11.62 -20.07 11.71
N HIS A 209 11.83 -19.47 12.87
CA HIS A 209 11.11 -18.26 13.27
C HIS A 209 11.44 -17.11 12.32
N LEU A 210 12.72 -16.89 12.01
CA LEU A 210 13.16 -15.89 11.03
C LEU A 210 12.51 -16.11 9.66
N THR A 211 12.47 -17.36 9.20
CA THR A 211 11.84 -17.70 7.91
C THR A 211 10.36 -17.34 7.89
N ARG A 212 9.62 -17.66 8.97
CA ARG A 212 8.21 -17.27 9.10
C ARG A 212 8.01 -15.76 9.12
N VAL A 213 8.85 -15.01 9.84
CA VAL A 213 8.79 -13.54 9.87
C VAL A 213 9.07 -12.97 8.48
N MET A 214 10.08 -13.48 7.77
CA MET A 214 10.40 -13.06 6.40
C MET A 214 9.23 -13.30 5.43
N GLN A 215 8.54 -14.44 5.54
CA GLN A 215 7.35 -14.73 4.71
C GLN A 215 6.22 -13.74 5.01
N LYS A 216 5.89 -13.51 6.29
CA LYS A 216 4.88 -12.51 6.70
C LYS A 216 5.23 -11.10 6.20
N THR A 217 6.50 -10.72 6.26
CA THR A 217 6.97 -9.41 5.79
C THR A 217 6.77 -9.25 4.28
N ARG A 218 7.07 -10.28 3.48
CA ARG A 218 6.82 -10.28 2.03
C ARG A 218 5.33 -10.11 1.71
N GLN A 219 4.46 -10.84 2.42
CA GLN A 219 3.00 -10.66 2.27
C GLN A 219 2.55 -9.25 2.66
N GLY A 220 3.09 -8.70 3.75
CA GLY A 220 2.82 -7.33 4.17
C GLY A 220 3.25 -6.28 3.13
N ALA A 221 4.42 -6.48 2.50
CA ALA A 221 4.91 -5.62 1.43
C ALA A 221 4.00 -5.66 0.19
N LEU A 222 3.51 -6.83 -0.20
CA LEU A 222 2.53 -6.97 -1.29
C LEU A 222 1.21 -6.24 -0.98
N LEU A 223 0.73 -6.30 0.25
CA LEU A 223 -0.49 -5.58 0.66
C LEU A 223 -0.28 -4.06 0.66
N ARG A 224 0.92 -3.60 0.99
CA ARG A 224 1.28 -2.18 1.02
C ARG A 224 1.51 -1.60 -0.37
N GLU A 225 2.40 -2.21 -1.13
CA GLU A 225 2.88 -1.72 -2.43
C GLU A 225 1.95 -2.10 -3.56
N GLY A 226 1.17 -3.17 -3.38
CA GLY A 226 0.39 -3.76 -4.44
C GLY A 226 1.25 -4.44 -5.49
N ILE A 227 0.62 -4.80 -6.60
CA ILE A 227 1.27 -5.35 -7.79
C ILE A 227 0.99 -4.40 -8.96
N ARG A 228 2.03 -3.97 -9.65
CA ARG A 228 1.91 -3.13 -10.84
C ARG A 228 1.82 -4.01 -12.07
N VAL A 229 0.66 -3.99 -12.72
CA VAL A 229 0.40 -4.75 -13.93
C VAL A 229 0.17 -3.80 -15.09
N VAL A 230 0.94 -3.97 -16.14
CA VAL A 230 0.77 -3.21 -17.37
C VAL A 230 0.03 -4.06 -18.40
N ILE A 231 -1.06 -3.52 -18.95
CA ILE A 231 -1.79 -4.16 -20.04
C ILE A 231 -1.30 -3.58 -21.36
N ALA A 232 -0.59 -4.39 -22.14
CA ALA A 232 -0.10 -4.07 -23.48
C ALA A 232 -0.93 -4.78 -24.54
N GLY A 233 -0.90 -4.26 -25.76
CA GLY A 233 -1.58 -4.88 -26.91
C GLY A 233 -2.09 -3.86 -27.91
N GLN A 234 -2.41 -4.31 -29.11
CA GLN A 234 -2.92 -3.46 -30.18
C GLN A 234 -4.27 -2.81 -29.83
N PRO A 235 -4.65 -1.72 -30.50
CA PRO A 235 -6.00 -1.17 -30.37
C PRO A 235 -7.06 -2.22 -30.69
N ASN A 236 -8.14 -2.19 -29.90
CA ASN A 236 -9.26 -3.14 -30.00
C ASN A 236 -8.93 -4.61 -29.68
N ALA A 237 -7.76 -4.90 -29.12
CA ALA A 237 -7.45 -6.24 -28.59
C ALA A 237 -8.30 -6.61 -27.37
N GLY A 238 -8.99 -5.63 -26.76
CA GLY A 238 -9.90 -5.85 -25.63
C GLY A 238 -9.34 -5.42 -24.28
N LYS A 239 -8.31 -4.55 -24.26
CA LYS A 239 -7.69 -4.04 -23.03
C LYS A 239 -8.71 -3.42 -22.06
N SER A 240 -9.55 -2.51 -22.57
CA SER A 240 -10.60 -1.88 -21.75
C SER A 240 -11.68 -2.87 -21.29
N SER A 241 -11.96 -3.91 -22.07
CA SER A 241 -12.91 -4.96 -21.67
C SER A 241 -12.35 -5.80 -20.53
N LEU A 242 -11.06 -6.18 -20.61
CA LEU A 242 -10.35 -6.86 -19.51
C LEU A 242 -10.36 -5.99 -18.25
N LEU A 243 -10.01 -4.72 -18.40
CA LEU A 243 -9.95 -3.76 -17.29
C LEU A 243 -11.31 -3.59 -16.60
N ASN A 244 -12.40 -3.50 -17.39
CA ASN A 244 -13.76 -3.43 -16.85
C ASN A 244 -14.20 -4.74 -16.19
N ALA A 245 -13.78 -5.88 -16.72
CA ALA A 245 -14.08 -7.18 -16.12
C ALA A 245 -13.34 -7.34 -14.77
N LEU A 246 -12.07 -6.96 -14.71
CA LEU A 246 -11.28 -6.95 -13.47
C LEU A 246 -11.84 -5.95 -12.45
N ALA A 247 -12.24 -4.76 -12.89
CA ALA A 247 -12.86 -3.75 -12.02
C ALA A 247 -14.25 -4.17 -11.52
N GLY A 248 -14.98 -5.00 -12.25
CA GLY A 248 -16.27 -5.53 -11.85
C GLY A 248 -16.20 -6.59 -10.75
N ALA A 249 -15.04 -7.24 -10.58
CA ALA A 249 -14.87 -8.28 -9.57
C ALA A 249 -14.80 -7.71 -8.15
N GLU A 250 -13.97 -6.67 -7.89
CA GLU A 250 -13.96 -5.90 -6.63
C GLU A 250 -13.24 -4.56 -6.82
N LEU A 251 -13.97 -3.45 -6.87
CA LEU A 251 -13.37 -2.13 -6.86
C LEU A 251 -12.71 -1.88 -5.50
N ALA A 252 -11.39 -1.68 -5.49
CA ALA A 252 -10.73 -1.03 -4.36
C ALA A 252 -11.39 0.32 -4.09
N ILE A 253 -11.49 0.72 -2.84
CA ILE A 253 -11.98 2.06 -2.48
C ILE A 253 -10.92 3.06 -2.97
N VAL A 254 -11.04 3.46 -4.25
CA VAL A 254 -10.17 4.48 -4.81
C VAL A 254 -10.61 5.82 -4.23
N THR A 255 -9.91 6.30 -3.24
CA THR A 255 -9.97 7.73 -2.91
C THR A 255 -9.27 8.48 -4.04
N PRO A 256 -9.97 9.34 -4.81
CA PRO A 256 -9.31 10.17 -5.80
C PRO A 256 -8.33 11.09 -5.06
N ILE A 257 -7.04 10.84 -5.20
CA ILE A 257 -6.01 11.76 -4.72
C ILE A 257 -6.13 13.00 -5.60
N ALA A 258 -6.63 14.09 -5.02
CA ALA A 258 -6.76 15.37 -5.70
C ALA A 258 -5.36 15.84 -6.14
N GLY A 259 -5.11 15.86 -7.44
CA GLY A 259 -3.84 16.34 -8.01
C GLY A 259 -3.27 15.50 -9.16
N THR A 260 -3.79 14.29 -9.43
CA THR A 260 -3.23 13.37 -10.43
C THR A 260 -3.97 13.38 -11.79
N THR A 261 -4.77 14.38 -12.10
CA THR A 261 -5.67 14.43 -13.28
C THR A 261 -4.97 14.66 -14.64
N ARG A 262 -3.65 14.49 -14.76
CA ARG A 262 -2.91 14.63 -16.04
C ARG A 262 -1.98 13.48 -16.37
N ASP A 263 -1.93 12.44 -15.56
CA ASP A 263 -1.06 11.29 -15.77
C ASP A 263 -1.86 10.05 -16.18
N VAL A 264 -1.22 9.15 -16.94
CA VAL A 264 -1.65 7.85 -17.44
C VAL A 264 -2.81 7.24 -16.63
N VAL A 265 -3.88 6.79 -17.29
CA VAL A 265 -5.04 6.19 -16.63
C VAL A 265 -4.59 4.96 -15.82
N GLN A 266 -4.29 5.19 -14.57
CA GLN A 266 -3.96 4.13 -13.62
C GLN A 266 -5.23 3.83 -12.82
N GLN A 267 -5.69 2.59 -12.89
CA GLN A 267 -6.80 2.09 -12.06
C GLN A 267 -6.23 1.15 -11.00
N THR A 268 -6.64 1.36 -9.77
CA THR A 268 -6.32 0.43 -8.69
C THR A 268 -7.56 -0.43 -8.42
N ILE A 269 -7.42 -1.72 -8.63
CA ILE A 269 -8.40 -2.75 -8.27
C ILE A 269 -7.83 -3.58 -7.13
N GLN A 270 -8.62 -4.43 -6.48
CA GLN A 270 -8.09 -5.38 -5.51
C GLN A 270 -8.47 -6.81 -5.92
N ILE A 271 -7.54 -7.72 -5.71
CA ILE A 271 -7.78 -9.15 -5.85
C ILE A 271 -7.36 -9.80 -4.53
N GLU A 272 -8.28 -10.46 -3.85
CA GLU A 272 -8.06 -11.07 -2.51
C GLU A 272 -7.43 -10.11 -1.48
N GLY A 273 -7.78 -8.83 -1.58
CA GLY A 273 -7.28 -7.77 -0.69
C GLY A 273 -5.91 -7.19 -1.09
N VAL A 274 -5.25 -7.73 -2.12
CA VAL A 274 -4.00 -7.18 -2.66
C VAL A 274 -4.33 -6.08 -3.67
N PRO A 275 -3.75 -4.86 -3.54
CA PRO A 275 -3.92 -3.81 -4.54
C PRO A 275 -3.26 -4.21 -5.85
N LEU A 276 -3.98 -4.09 -6.95
CA LEU A 276 -3.47 -4.26 -8.30
C LEU A 276 -3.53 -2.92 -9.03
N HIS A 277 -2.37 -2.36 -9.31
CA HIS A 277 -2.23 -1.10 -10.05
C HIS A 277 -2.15 -1.40 -11.53
N VAL A 278 -3.27 -1.22 -12.24
CA VAL A 278 -3.36 -1.51 -13.67
C VAL A 278 -3.12 -0.24 -14.47
N VAL A 279 -2.12 -0.30 -15.36
CA VAL A 279 -1.76 0.79 -16.27
C VAL A 279 -2.19 0.43 -17.68
N ASP A 280 -3.09 1.23 -18.28
CA ASP A 280 -3.50 1.05 -19.68
C ASP A 280 -2.49 1.76 -20.60
N THR A 281 -1.91 1.00 -21.51
CA THR A 281 -1.00 1.50 -22.54
C THR A 281 -1.72 1.80 -23.86
N ALA A 282 -2.89 2.43 -23.81
CA ALA A 282 -3.59 2.85 -25.01
C ALA A 282 -2.76 3.89 -25.79
N GLY A 283 -1.79 3.45 -26.59
CA GLY A 283 -1.01 4.38 -27.40
C GLY A 283 0.46 4.02 -27.64
N LEU A 284 0.90 2.76 -27.46
CA LEU A 284 2.28 2.34 -27.73
C LEU A 284 2.63 2.29 -29.26
N ARG A 285 2.00 3.12 -30.08
CA ARG A 285 2.32 3.17 -31.52
C ARG A 285 3.41 4.23 -31.75
N ASP A 286 4.62 3.79 -32.00
CA ASP A 286 5.63 4.63 -32.67
C ASP A 286 5.21 4.78 -34.17
N HIS A 287 4.53 5.87 -34.50
CA HIS A 287 4.25 6.26 -35.86
C HIS A 287 5.06 7.53 -36.20
N PRO A 288 5.61 7.66 -37.38
CA PRO A 288 6.44 8.84 -37.75
C PRO A 288 5.67 10.18 -37.71
N ASP A 289 4.33 10.16 -37.69
CA ASP A 289 3.47 11.34 -37.66
C ASP A 289 2.88 11.64 -36.24
N VAL A 290 3.51 11.16 -35.17
CA VAL A 290 3.05 11.34 -33.80
C VAL A 290 3.35 12.75 -33.30
N ASP A 291 2.33 13.47 -32.79
CA ASP A 291 2.46 14.78 -32.19
C ASP A 291 3.34 14.74 -30.91
N GLU A 292 3.96 15.87 -30.55
CA GLU A 292 4.89 15.97 -29.41
C GLU A 292 4.23 15.55 -28.08
N VAL A 293 2.95 15.83 -27.90
CA VAL A 293 2.16 15.43 -26.72
C VAL A 293 2.00 13.90 -26.65
N GLU A 294 1.76 13.26 -27.78
CA GLU A 294 1.59 11.79 -27.87
C GLU A 294 2.94 11.07 -27.65
N ARG A 295 4.07 11.64 -28.13
CA ARG A 295 5.42 11.11 -27.83
C ARG A 295 5.75 11.13 -26.34
N ILE A 296 5.37 12.18 -25.63
CA ILE A 296 5.54 12.28 -24.18
C ILE A 296 4.68 11.19 -23.48
N GLY A 297 3.45 10.96 -23.96
CA GLY A 297 2.57 9.90 -23.46
C GLY A 297 3.16 8.50 -23.66
N ILE A 298 3.73 8.23 -24.85
CA ILE A 298 4.40 6.95 -25.17
C ILE A 298 5.64 6.76 -24.29
N ALA A 299 6.48 7.78 -24.13
CA ALA A 299 7.66 7.69 -23.26
C ALA A 299 7.28 7.37 -21.80
N ARG A 300 6.26 8.03 -21.26
CA ARG A 300 5.73 7.75 -19.91
C ARG A 300 5.16 6.33 -19.78
N ALA A 301 4.46 5.83 -20.80
CA ALA A 301 3.96 4.45 -20.81
C ALA A 301 5.12 3.44 -20.75
N TRP A 302 6.22 3.70 -21.47
CA TRP A 302 7.40 2.85 -21.40
C TRP A 302 8.13 2.92 -20.06
N ASP A 303 8.18 4.08 -19.42
CA ASP A 303 8.71 4.21 -18.04
C ASP A 303 7.87 3.39 -17.03
N GLN A 304 6.55 3.37 -17.20
CA GLN A 304 5.66 2.53 -16.38
C GLN A 304 5.88 1.03 -16.62
N ILE A 305 6.08 0.63 -17.88
CA ILE A 305 6.40 -0.75 -18.23
C ILE A 305 7.73 -1.20 -17.59
N GLY A 306 8.73 -0.30 -17.54
CA GLY A 306 10.01 -0.56 -16.88
C GLY A 306 9.91 -0.79 -15.37
N GLN A 307 8.83 -0.30 -14.73
CA GLN A 307 8.55 -0.45 -13.30
C GLN A 307 7.48 -1.51 -13.00
N ALA A 308 6.99 -2.23 -14.01
CA ALA A 308 5.94 -3.23 -13.85
C ALA A 308 6.46 -4.48 -13.13
N ASP A 309 5.61 -5.08 -12.31
CA ASP A 309 5.83 -6.41 -11.73
C ASP A 309 5.41 -7.53 -12.69
N ALA A 310 4.46 -7.25 -13.59
CA ALA A 310 4.03 -8.15 -14.65
C ALA A 310 3.47 -7.36 -15.84
N VAL A 311 3.57 -7.93 -17.03
CA VAL A 311 2.97 -7.39 -18.26
C VAL A 311 1.97 -8.39 -18.81
N LEU A 312 0.73 -7.95 -19.03
CA LEU A 312 -0.31 -8.71 -19.73
C LEU A 312 -0.33 -8.25 -21.18
N PHE A 313 0.13 -9.10 -22.10
CA PHE A 313 0.14 -8.79 -23.52
C PHE A 313 -1.07 -9.43 -24.19
N LEU A 314 -2.05 -8.60 -24.58
CA LEU A 314 -3.31 -9.02 -25.17
C LEU A 314 -3.21 -9.16 -26.69
N HIS A 315 -3.66 -10.29 -27.18
CA HIS A 315 -3.78 -10.64 -28.59
C HIS A 315 -5.25 -10.81 -28.98
N ASP A 316 -5.61 -10.40 -30.19
CA ASP A 316 -6.94 -10.61 -30.78
C ASP A 316 -6.94 -11.89 -31.61
N LEU A 317 -7.58 -12.96 -31.11
CA LEU A 317 -7.68 -14.25 -31.78
C LEU A 317 -8.35 -14.14 -33.16
N THR A 318 -9.30 -13.22 -33.32
CA THR A 318 -10.04 -13.07 -34.60
C THR A 318 -9.14 -12.52 -35.72
N ARG A 319 -7.99 -11.91 -35.37
CA ARG A 319 -7.06 -11.28 -36.31
C ARG A 319 -5.73 -11.98 -36.44
N GLN A 320 -5.54 -13.14 -35.81
CA GLN A 320 -4.28 -13.89 -35.84
C GLN A 320 -3.81 -14.30 -37.23
N ASN A 321 -4.74 -14.40 -38.21
CA ASN A 321 -4.45 -14.72 -39.61
C ASN A 321 -4.15 -13.47 -40.47
N ASP A 322 -4.39 -12.26 -39.96
CA ASP A 322 -4.08 -11.00 -40.62
C ASP A 322 -2.55 -10.72 -40.50
N LYS A 323 -1.88 -10.64 -41.67
CA LYS A 323 -0.41 -10.40 -41.70
C LYS A 323 -0.06 -9.06 -41.08
N GLY A 324 -0.82 -7.99 -41.38
CA GLY A 324 -0.55 -6.65 -40.81
C GLY A 324 -0.70 -6.63 -39.29
N TYR A 325 -1.66 -7.38 -38.75
CA TYR A 325 -1.83 -7.55 -37.32
C TYR A 325 -0.65 -8.26 -36.67
N ARG A 326 -0.18 -9.37 -37.27
CA ARG A 326 0.97 -10.13 -36.75
C ARG A 326 2.27 -9.33 -36.79
N ASP A 327 2.50 -8.59 -37.87
CA ASP A 327 3.71 -7.77 -38.01
C ASP A 327 3.73 -6.66 -36.92
N ALA A 328 2.58 -6.02 -36.67
CA ALA A 328 2.44 -5.02 -35.62
C ALA A 328 2.55 -5.61 -34.19
N ASP A 329 2.02 -6.82 -33.97
CA ASP A 329 2.12 -7.55 -32.70
C ASP A 329 3.58 -7.94 -32.39
N ALA A 330 4.33 -8.38 -33.41
CA ALA A 330 5.73 -8.69 -33.30
C ALA A 330 6.58 -7.47 -32.90
N LEU A 331 6.26 -6.29 -33.45
CA LEU A 331 6.96 -5.03 -33.06
C LEU A 331 6.73 -4.69 -31.60
N ILE A 332 5.50 -4.85 -31.07
CA ILE A 332 5.22 -4.63 -29.67
C ILE A 332 5.97 -5.65 -28.80
N GLN A 333 5.97 -6.91 -29.22
CA GLN A 333 6.67 -7.99 -28.51
C GLN A 333 8.20 -7.72 -28.43
N ASP A 334 8.81 -7.34 -29.54
CA ASP A 334 10.23 -6.98 -29.56
C ASP A 334 10.54 -5.78 -28.66
N ALA A 335 9.67 -4.77 -28.67
CA ALA A 335 9.81 -3.60 -27.81
C ALA A 335 9.68 -3.98 -26.32
N LEU A 336 8.75 -4.87 -25.96
CA LEU A 336 8.60 -5.40 -24.60
C LEU A 336 9.84 -6.19 -24.18
N GLN A 337 10.34 -7.10 -25.03
CA GLN A 337 11.54 -7.90 -24.73
C GLN A 337 12.79 -7.04 -24.48
N ASN A 338 12.92 -5.91 -25.18
CA ASN A 338 14.07 -5.02 -25.05
C ASN A 338 13.98 -4.03 -23.87
N ARG A 339 12.78 -3.72 -23.37
CA ARG A 339 12.56 -2.67 -22.36
C ARG A 339 12.11 -3.21 -21.00
N VAL A 340 11.53 -4.42 -20.96
CA VAL A 340 11.11 -5.08 -19.72
C VAL A 340 12.31 -5.79 -19.10
N ALA A 341 12.52 -5.64 -17.80
CA ALA A 341 13.58 -6.34 -17.10
C ALA A 341 13.39 -7.87 -17.18
N ALA A 342 14.47 -8.62 -17.33
CA ALA A 342 14.43 -10.07 -17.57
C ALA A 342 13.67 -10.88 -16.48
N HIS A 343 13.52 -10.32 -15.29
CA HIS A 343 12.79 -10.96 -14.19
C HIS A 343 11.30 -10.68 -14.19
N VAL A 344 10.82 -9.74 -15.01
CA VAL A 344 9.39 -9.37 -15.08
C VAL A 344 8.70 -10.32 -16.06
N PRO A 345 7.67 -11.08 -15.62
CA PRO A 345 6.95 -11.97 -16.50
C PRO A 345 6.11 -11.20 -17.52
N VAL A 346 6.19 -11.61 -18.79
CA VAL A 346 5.27 -11.17 -19.83
C VAL A 346 4.30 -12.33 -20.11
N LEU A 347 3.04 -12.12 -19.75
CA LEU A 347 1.97 -13.11 -19.90
C LEU A 347 1.18 -12.79 -21.17
N HIS A 348 1.09 -13.75 -22.09
CA HIS A 348 0.35 -13.59 -23.33
C HIS A 348 -1.08 -14.05 -23.14
N LEU A 349 -2.04 -13.16 -23.41
CA LEU A 349 -3.47 -13.39 -23.28
C LEU A 349 -4.15 -13.29 -24.66
N TRP A 350 -4.85 -14.35 -25.08
CA TRP A 350 -5.60 -14.36 -26.32
C TRP A 350 -7.09 -14.11 -26.03
N ASN A 351 -7.57 -12.97 -26.48
CA ASN A 351 -8.94 -12.51 -26.27
C ASN A 351 -9.83 -12.83 -27.48
N LYS A 352 -11.16 -12.71 -27.30
CA LYS A 352 -12.22 -12.94 -28.29
C LYS A 352 -12.28 -14.40 -28.77
N ALA A 353 -12.03 -15.34 -27.86
CA ALA A 353 -12.14 -16.77 -28.16
C ALA A 353 -13.57 -17.19 -28.53
N ASP A 354 -14.58 -16.52 -27.99
CA ASP A 354 -15.98 -16.65 -28.28
C ASP A 354 -16.31 -16.35 -29.74
N ALA A 355 -15.71 -15.32 -30.31
CA ALA A 355 -15.89 -14.92 -31.70
C ALA A 355 -15.08 -15.81 -32.69
N HIS A 356 -14.11 -16.58 -32.17
CA HIS A 356 -13.27 -17.46 -32.99
C HIS A 356 -13.76 -18.91 -33.04
N ALA A 357 -14.77 -19.29 -32.23
CA ALA A 357 -15.37 -20.61 -32.25
C ALA A 357 -16.17 -20.77 -33.52
N THR A 358 -15.53 -21.34 -34.54
CA THR A 358 -16.17 -21.75 -35.82
C THR A 358 -17.16 -22.88 -35.57
N GLU A 359 -18.35 -22.72 -36.12
CA GLU A 359 -19.34 -23.75 -36.56
C GLU A 359 -19.07 -25.19 -36.07
N GLY A 360 -19.72 -25.61 -35.01
CA GLY A 360 -19.79 -27.05 -34.70
C GLY A 360 -20.06 -27.46 -33.26
N SER A 361 -20.23 -26.56 -32.30
CA SER A 361 -20.68 -26.96 -30.95
C SER A 361 -21.88 -26.12 -30.49
N THR A 362 -23.06 -26.68 -30.80
CA THR A 362 -24.31 -26.31 -30.16
C THR A 362 -24.29 -26.74 -28.70
N GLU A 363 -23.98 -25.82 -27.79
CA GLU A 363 -24.56 -25.79 -26.44
C GLU A 363 -24.65 -24.33 -26.01
N SER A 364 -25.85 -23.82 -26.23
CA SER A 364 -26.36 -22.56 -25.73
C SER A 364 -26.66 -22.72 -24.25
N ASN A 365 -25.95 -21.96 -23.42
CA ASN A 365 -26.55 -21.34 -22.24
C ASN A 365 -25.84 -19.99 -21.99
N ALA A 366 -26.43 -19.01 -22.64
CA ALA A 366 -26.11 -17.62 -22.47
C ALA A 366 -26.65 -17.14 -21.12
N THR A 367 -25.78 -17.02 -20.13
CA THR A 367 -25.93 -16.00 -19.06
C THR A 367 -24.58 -15.82 -18.41
N HIS A 368 -23.89 -14.79 -18.78
CA HIS A 368 -22.57 -14.28 -18.49
C HIS A 368 -21.57 -14.55 -19.62
N ALA A 369 -21.36 -13.52 -20.44
CA ALA A 369 -20.24 -13.49 -21.38
C ALA A 369 -18.94 -13.34 -20.61
N LEU A 370 -18.45 -14.42 -20.05
CA LEU A 370 -17.08 -14.54 -19.56
C LEU A 370 -16.17 -14.47 -20.79
N THR A 371 -15.41 -13.39 -20.88
CA THR A 371 -14.39 -13.26 -21.90
C THR A 371 -13.30 -14.29 -21.59
N LEU A 372 -13.21 -15.34 -22.39
CA LEU A 372 -12.25 -16.42 -22.19
C LEU A 372 -10.86 -15.96 -22.63
N PHE A 373 -9.92 -15.96 -21.71
CA PHE A 373 -8.51 -15.72 -21.97
C PHE A 373 -7.77 -17.05 -22.10
N GLN A 374 -6.84 -17.14 -23.06
CA GLN A 374 -5.91 -18.26 -23.20
C GLN A 374 -4.51 -17.78 -22.87
N LEU A 375 -3.86 -18.41 -21.93
CA LEU A 375 -2.54 -18.04 -21.44
C LEU A 375 -1.46 -18.95 -22.07
N ARG A 376 -0.36 -18.37 -22.55
CA ARG A 376 0.81 -19.10 -23.00
C ARG A 376 2.03 -18.67 -22.20
N ARG A 377 2.66 -19.60 -21.49
CA ARG A 377 3.95 -19.37 -20.86
C ARG A 377 5.07 -19.40 -21.92
N PRO A 378 6.08 -18.50 -21.84
CA PRO A 378 7.28 -18.61 -22.67
C PRO A 378 7.94 -19.99 -22.44
N GLY A 379 8.12 -20.77 -23.52
CA GLY A 379 8.75 -22.10 -23.47
C GLY A 379 7.83 -23.28 -23.18
N ALA A 380 6.53 -23.09 -22.98
CA ALA A 380 5.56 -24.17 -22.83
C ALA A 380 4.86 -24.49 -24.18
N PRO A 381 4.68 -25.77 -24.52
CA PRO A 381 4.07 -26.16 -25.79
C PRO A 381 2.55 -26.00 -25.86
N ASP A 382 1.87 -25.83 -24.70
CA ASP A 382 0.42 -25.90 -24.62
C ASP A 382 -0.24 -24.57 -24.27
N LEU A 383 -1.42 -24.35 -24.87
CA LEU A 383 -2.32 -23.22 -24.61
C LEU A 383 -3.18 -23.52 -23.39
N TYR A 384 -3.16 -22.63 -22.41
CA TYR A 384 -3.97 -22.76 -21.19
C TYR A 384 -5.16 -21.80 -21.26
N ARG A 385 -6.30 -22.26 -20.72
CA ARG A 385 -7.53 -21.47 -20.59
C ARG A 385 -7.61 -20.98 -19.15
N LEU A 386 -7.62 -19.65 -18.96
CA LEU A 386 -7.84 -19.04 -17.65
C LEU A 386 -9.22 -18.41 -17.60
N GLU A 387 -9.92 -18.63 -16.52
CA GLU A 387 -11.06 -17.82 -16.10
C GLU A 387 -10.55 -16.58 -15.36
N VAL A 388 -11.36 -15.51 -15.26
CA VAL A 388 -10.94 -14.26 -14.59
C VAL A 388 -10.56 -14.50 -13.12
N ASP A 389 -11.21 -15.49 -12.50
CA ASP A 389 -10.95 -15.90 -11.12
C ASP A 389 -9.53 -16.50 -10.92
N ASP A 390 -8.90 -17.03 -11.97
CA ASP A 390 -7.57 -17.61 -11.91
C ASP A 390 -6.44 -16.57 -11.96
N LEU A 391 -6.75 -15.30 -12.30
CA LEU A 391 -5.75 -14.23 -12.33
C LEU A 391 -5.25 -13.86 -10.94
N GLY A 392 -6.05 -14.07 -9.89
CA GLY A 392 -5.65 -13.89 -8.49
C GLY A 392 -4.51 -14.84 -8.11
N ASP A 393 -4.64 -16.12 -8.48
CA ASP A 393 -3.62 -17.15 -8.18
C ASP A 393 -2.33 -16.93 -8.95
N VAL A 394 -2.40 -16.42 -10.19
CA VAL A 394 -1.20 -16.12 -11.00
C VAL A 394 -0.41 -14.95 -10.46
N ALA A 395 -1.09 -13.94 -9.87
CA ALA A 395 -0.44 -12.78 -9.30
C ALA A 395 0.26 -13.07 -7.95
N LEU A 396 -0.25 -14.07 -7.20
CA LEU A 396 0.24 -14.41 -5.86
C LEU A 396 1.33 -15.48 -5.85
N ASP A 397 1.43 -16.31 -6.89
CA ASP A 397 2.33 -17.46 -6.89
C ASP A 397 3.59 -17.25 -7.74
N ARG A 398 4.58 -16.54 -7.19
CA ARG A 398 5.91 -16.40 -7.80
C ARG A 398 6.77 -17.67 -7.72
N HIS A 399 6.31 -18.77 -7.04
CA HIS A 399 7.15 -19.92 -6.75
C HIS A 399 6.50 -21.31 -6.87
N GLN A 400 5.23 -21.42 -7.27
CA GLN A 400 4.63 -22.73 -7.53
C GLN A 400 4.06 -22.80 -8.96
N PRO A 401 4.18 -23.95 -9.65
CA PRO A 401 3.52 -24.13 -10.94
C PRO A 401 2.01 -24.15 -10.74
N VAL A 402 1.31 -23.30 -11.48
CA VAL A 402 -0.16 -23.29 -11.51
C VAL A 402 -0.62 -24.63 -12.07
N ASP A 403 -1.37 -25.41 -11.29
CA ASP A 403 -2.01 -26.63 -11.74
C ASP A 403 -3.13 -26.26 -12.73
N VAL A 404 -2.87 -26.43 -13.99
CA VAL A 404 -3.79 -26.12 -15.08
C VAL A 404 -4.34 -27.42 -15.62
N GLN A 405 -5.65 -27.54 -15.66
CA GLN A 405 -6.32 -28.72 -16.24
C GLN A 405 -5.97 -28.86 -17.73
N HIS A 406 -5.44 -30.01 -18.10
CA HIS A 406 -5.10 -30.37 -19.47
C HIS A 406 -6.39 -30.70 -20.24
N PRO A 407 -6.58 -30.26 -21.50
CA PRO A 407 -7.81 -30.54 -22.28
C PRO A 407 -8.01 -32.01 -22.66
N ARG A 408 -7.19 -32.94 -22.17
CA ARG A 408 -7.31 -34.38 -22.41
C ARG A 408 -7.57 -35.20 -21.15
N GLY A 409 -8.39 -34.75 -20.21
CA GLY A 409 -9.05 -35.63 -19.24
C GLY A 409 -8.14 -36.54 -18.36
N GLU A 410 -6.82 -36.36 -18.30
CA GLU A 410 -5.96 -37.12 -17.41
C GLU A 410 -5.75 -36.31 -16.12
N GLN A 411 -6.38 -36.82 -15.04
CA GLN A 411 -6.17 -36.34 -13.68
C GLN A 411 -4.74 -36.63 -13.22
N VAL A 412 -3.90 -35.59 -13.08
CA VAL A 412 -2.73 -35.69 -12.25
C VAL A 412 -3.09 -35.24 -10.85
N VAL A 413 -3.18 -36.18 -9.94
CA VAL A 413 -3.54 -36.00 -8.53
C VAL A 413 -2.39 -35.31 -7.83
N GLY A 414 -2.55 -34.03 -7.53
CA GLY A 414 -1.75 -33.29 -6.55
C GLY A 414 -2.67 -32.82 -5.45
N ALA A 415 -2.59 -33.48 -4.27
CA ALA A 415 -3.48 -33.22 -3.15
C ALA A 415 -3.14 -31.90 -2.48
N VAL A 416 -4.10 -30.94 -2.45
CA VAL A 416 -4.22 -29.97 -1.36
C VAL A 416 -5.69 -29.65 -1.11
N GLY A 417 -6.20 -30.12 -0.02
CA GLY A 417 -7.08 -29.52 0.96
C GLY A 417 -8.34 -28.72 0.53
N GLY A 418 -9.27 -29.31 -0.19
CA GLY A 418 -10.61 -28.74 -0.37
C GLY A 418 -11.71 -29.47 0.44
N GLY A 419 -11.48 -29.78 1.72
CA GLY A 419 -12.36 -30.67 2.50
C GLY A 419 -13.08 -30.04 3.72
N GLN A 420 -12.92 -28.79 4.03
CA GLN A 420 -13.49 -28.24 5.28
C GLN A 420 -14.57 -27.14 5.11
N ARG A 421 -14.80 -26.57 3.96
CA ARG A 421 -15.84 -25.53 3.79
C ARG A 421 -17.27 -26.03 3.56
N GLN A 422 -17.46 -27.29 3.15
CA GLN A 422 -18.81 -27.84 2.96
C GLN A 422 -19.46 -28.40 4.24
N ARG A 423 -18.73 -28.61 5.32
CA ARG A 423 -19.32 -29.07 6.59
C ARG A 423 -19.84 -27.95 7.49
N THR A 424 -19.36 -26.71 7.31
CA THR A 424 -19.77 -25.58 8.17
C THR A 424 -21.07 -24.91 7.70
N LEU A 425 -21.43 -25.05 6.42
CA LEU A 425 -22.69 -24.52 5.88
C LEU A 425 -23.91 -25.40 6.19
N ARG A 426 -23.71 -26.71 6.38
CA ARG A 426 -24.83 -27.60 6.78
C ARG A 426 -25.18 -27.53 8.25
N ALA A 427 -24.24 -27.17 9.12
CA ALA A 427 -24.50 -27.04 10.56
C ALA A 427 -25.22 -25.73 10.93
N ALA A 428 -25.12 -24.69 10.08
CA ALA A 428 -25.77 -23.40 10.32
C ALA A 428 -27.24 -23.34 9.82
N GLU A 429 -27.69 -24.31 9.04
CA GLU A 429 -29.08 -24.40 8.56
C GLU A 429 -29.97 -25.25 9.51
N GLU A 430 -29.40 -26.14 10.31
CA GLU A 430 -30.16 -26.96 11.26
C GLU A 430 -30.46 -26.27 12.59
N GLU A 431 -29.72 -25.21 12.97
CA GLU A 431 -30.00 -24.42 14.20
C GLU A 431 -31.06 -23.32 14.02
N ARG A 432 -31.63 -23.10 12.83
CA ARG A 432 -32.70 -22.11 12.60
C ARG A 432 -34.12 -22.67 12.60
N HIS A 433 -34.31 -23.97 12.88
CA HIS A 433 -35.61 -24.63 12.90
C HIS A 433 -35.87 -25.45 14.19
N GLN A 434 -35.29 -25.00 15.31
CA GLN A 434 -35.78 -25.42 16.63
C GLN A 434 -36.13 -24.21 17.49
#